data_68295c79d6a935ef256dc074c6940a33
#
_entry.id   68295c79d6a935ef256dc074c6940a33
#
_cell.length_a   1.000
_cell.length_b   1.000
_cell.length_c   1.000
_cell.angle_alpha   90.00
_cell.angle_beta   90.00
_cell.angle_gamma   90.00
#
_symmetry.space_group_name_H-M   'P 1'
#
loop_
_entity.id
_entity.type
_entity.pdbx_description
1 polymer ?
#
loop_
_entity_poly.entity_id
_entity_poly.type
_entity_poly.pdbx_seq_one_letter_code
_entity_poly.pdbx_strand_id
1 'polypeptide(L)'
;MELGVLSLGDLQRDQRTGRRHRPVDRMAEILGYAVLADQLGLDVFAIGEHHSAEFFTSSPAVVLAATAARTARIRLTSATTLRGVADPVRVYEDFASLDVISRGRAE
;
A
#
# COMPACT_ATOMS: atom_id res chain seq x y z
N MET A 1 3.52 -16.79 -14.76
CA MET A 1 3.02 -15.40 -14.86
C MET A 1 2.64 -14.98 -13.46
N GLU A 2 3.11 -13.82 -13.01
CA GLU A 2 2.77 -13.26 -11.71
C GLU A 2 1.70 -12.17 -11.90
N LEU A 3 0.76 -12.12 -10.99
CA LEU A 3 -0.36 -11.16 -11.00
C LEU A 3 -0.39 -10.40 -9.68
N GLY A 4 -0.68 -9.12 -9.75
CA GLY A 4 -0.76 -8.26 -8.57
C GLY A 4 -1.83 -7.20 -8.64
N VAL A 5 -2.03 -6.54 -7.51
CA VAL A 5 -2.92 -5.38 -7.36
C VAL A 5 -2.09 -4.19 -6.96
N LEU A 6 -2.28 -3.07 -7.64
CA LEU A 6 -1.72 -1.77 -7.30
C LEU A 6 -2.83 -0.82 -6.87
N SER A 7 -2.65 -0.14 -5.74
CA SER A 7 -3.44 1.04 -5.39
C SER A 7 -2.56 2.29 -5.39
N LEU A 8 -3.03 3.35 -6.00
CA LEU A 8 -2.36 4.65 -5.96
C LEU A 8 -2.66 5.45 -4.68
N GLY A 9 -3.58 4.99 -3.85
CA GLY A 9 -4.00 5.73 -2.66
C GLY A 9 -4.78 7.01 -2.98
N ASP A 10 -5.54 6.99 -4.05
CA ASP A 10 -6.31 8.12 -4.55
C ASP A 10 -7.60 8.35 -3.74
N LEU A 11 -7.99 9.62 -3.64
CA LEU A 11 -9.25 10.10 -3.04
C LEU A 11 -10.20 10.60 -4.13
N GLN A 12 -10.55 9.70 -5.04
CA GLN A 12 -11.47 10.05 -6.13
C GLN A 12 -12.86 10.43 -5.59
N ARG A 13 -13.59 11.16 -6.42
CA ARG A 13 -15.01 11.41 -6.17
C ARG A 13 -15.83 10.23 -6.67
N ASP A 14 -16.79 9.79 -5.89
CA ASP A 14 -17.83 8.89 -6.37
C ASP A 14 -18.56 9.59 -7.53
N GLN A 15 -18.48 9.02 -8.71
CA GLN A 15 -19.06 9.60 -9.93
C GLN A 15 -20.58 9.73 -9.87
N ARG A 16 -21.25 8.88 -9.09
CA ARG A 16 -22.69 8.87 -8.94
C ARG A 16 -23.20 9.96 -7.99
N THR A 17 -22.47 10.20 -6.89
CA THR A 17 -22.89 11.11 -5.82
C THR A 17 -22.12 12.43 -5.80
N GLY A 18 -20.98 12.52 -6.51
CA GLY A 18 -20.08 13.67 -6.49
C GLY A 18 -19.31 13.83 -5.17
N ARG A 19 -19.54 12.99 -4.17
CA ARG A 19 -18.90 13.09 -2.85
C ARG A 19 -17.47 12.49 -2.90
N ARG A 20 -16.53 13.16 -2.22
CA ARG A 20 -15.20 12.56 -1.98
C ARG A 20 -15.34 11.44 -0.94
N HIS A 21 -14.61 10.36 -1.18
CA HIS A 21 -14.39 9.34 -0.15
C HIS A 21 -13.69 9.95 1.05
N ARG A 22 -14.05 9.53 2.27
CA ARG A 22 -13.27 9.88 3.45
C ARG A 22 -11.98 9.05 3.44
N PRO A 23 -10.83 9.61 3.81
CA PRO A 23 -9.56 8.86 3.84
C PRO A 23 -9.64 7.56 4.65
N VAL A 24 -10.37 7.56 5.77
CA VAL A 24 -10.53 6.37 6.63
C VAL A 24 -11.27 5.24 5.93
N ASP A 25 -12.32 5.55 5.17
CA ASP A 25 -13.08 4.54 4.43
C ASP A 25 -12.25 3.99 3.27
N ARG A 26 -11.56 4.89 2.56
CA ARG A 26 -10.69 4.49 1.45
C ARG A 26 -9.50 3.64 1.90
N MET A 27 -8.90 3.94 3.05
CA MET A 27 -7.86 3.09 3.63
C MET A 27 -8.39 1.70 3.97
N ALA A 28 -9.58 1.62 4.57
CA ALA A 28 -10.21 0.34 4.87
C ALA A 28 -10.46 -0.50 3.60
N GLU A 29 -10.89 0.13 2.51
CA GLU A 29 -11.05 -0.53 1.20
C GLU A 29 -9.71 -1.06 0.66
N ILE A 30 -8.66 -0.23 0.68
CA ILE A 30 -7.33 -0.61 0.18
C ILE A 30 -6.79 -1.82 0.95
N LEU A 31 -6.89 -1.80 2.28
CA LEU A 31 -6.48 -2.93 3.10
C LEU A 31 -7.36 -4.17 2.85
N GLY A 32 -8.65 -3.96 2.58
CA GLY A 32 -9.57 -5.03 2.19
C GLY A 32 -9.19 -5.67 0.85
N TYR A 33 -8.80 -4.87 -0.15
CA TYR A 33 -8.33 -5.39 -1.44
C TYR A 33 -7.05 -6.23 -1.30
N ALA A 34 -6.12 -5.80 -0.45
CA ALA A 34 -4.90 -6.56 -0.20
C ALA A 34 -5.20 -7.93 0.45
N VAL A 35 -6.12 -7.96 1.43
CA VAL A 35 -6.57 -9.21 2.06
C VAL A 35 -7.25 -10.12 1.05
N LEU A 36 -8.14 -9.57 0.22
CA LEU A 36 -8.82 -10.34 -0.81
C LEU A 36 -7.82 -10.89 -1.85
N ALA A 37 -6.85 -10.08 -2.27
CA ALA A 37 -5.80 -10.50 -3.18
C ALA A 37 -4.97 -11.66 -2.61
N ASP A 38 -4.60 -11.59 -1.33
CA ASP A 38 -3.90 -12.67 -0.62
C ASP A 38 -4.74 -13.95 -0.56
N GLN A 39 -6.03 -13.84 -0.27
CA GLN A 39 -6.96 -14.98 -0.22
C GLN A 39 -7.15 -15.65 -1.58
N LEU A 40 -7.19 -14.86 -2.65
CA LEU A 40 -7.33 -15.32 -4.03
C LEU A 40 -6.01 -15.86 -4.62
N GLY A 41 -4.90 -15.76 -3.89
CA GLY A 41 -3.60 -16.28 -4.32
C GLY A 41 -2.88 -15.41 -5.34
N LEU A 42 -3.16 -14.09 -5.35
CA LEU A 42 -2.37 -13.15 -6.14
C LEU A 42 -0.95 -13.01 -5.55
N ASP A 43 0.01 -12.67 -6.41
CA ASP A 43 1.44 -12.74 -6.07
C ASP A 43 1.93 -11.49 -5.33
N VAL A 44 1.44 -10.29 -5.71
CA VAL A 44 1.97 -9.03 -5.19
C VAL A 44 0.88 -8.00 -4.94
N PHE A 45 1.00 -7.27 -3.84
CA PHE A 45 0.25 -6.05 -3.56
C PHE A 45 1.20 -4.86 -3.51
N ALA A 46 0.88 -3.82 -4.27
CA ALA A 46 1.65 -2.60 -4.35
C ALA A 46 0.85 -1.38 -3.90
N ILE A 47 1.54 -0.40 -3.28
CA ILE A 47 0.98 0.89 -2.91
C ILE A 47 1.82 2.03 -3.47
N GLY A 48 1.18 3.03 -4.07
CA GLY A 48 1.84 4.24 -4.57
C GLY A 48 2.17 5.22 -3.45
N GLU A 49 3.22 6.03 -3.66
CA GLU A 49 3.56 7.16 -2.81
C GLU A 49 3.21 8.46 -3.53
N HIS A 50 2.38 9.29 -2.90
CA HIS A 50 1.94 10.57 -3.43
C HIS A 50 1.86 11.64 -2.34
N HIS A 51 2.24 12.87 -2.70
CA HIS A 51 2.29 14.03 -1.81
C HIS A 51 1.39 15.18 -2.30
N SER A 52 0.21 14.87 -2.82
CA SER A 52 -0.76 15.87 -3.28
C SER A 52 -2.14 15.64 -2.67
N ALA A 53 -3.03 16.65 -2.80
CA ALA A 53 -4.34 16.65 -2.14
C ALA A 53 -5.33 15.59 -2.68
N GLU A 54 -5.06 15.02 -3.86
CA GLU A 54 -5.87 13.98 -4.47
C GLU A 54 -5.52 12.57 -3.97
N PHE A 55 -4.43 12.44 -3.22
CA PHE A 55 -3.93 11.18 -2.68
C PHE A 55 -3.72 11.30 -1.18
N PHE A 56 -3.63 10.18 -0.49
CA PHE A 56 -3.43 10.18 0.96
C PHE A 56 -2.42 9.13 1.43
N THR A 57 -1.72 8.48 0.51
CA THR A 57 -0.68 7.50 0.79
C THR A 57 0.69 8.12 0.58
N SER A 58 1.13 8.92 1.55
CA SER A 58 2.46 9.56 1.55
C SER A 58 3.54 8.75 2.29
N SER A 59 3.16 7.65 2.93
CA SER A 59 4.06 6.79 3.68
C SER A 59 3.76 5.31 3.36
N PRO A 60 4.26 4.80 2.22
CA PRO A 60 3.93 3.45 1.76
C PRO A 60 4.33 2.36 2.77
N ALA A 61 5.47 2.47 3.44
CA ALA A 61 5.91 1.48 4.42
C ALA A 61 4.90 1.28 5.57
N VAL A 62 4.23 2.35 6.01
CA VAL A 62 3.19 2.28 7.05
C VAL A 62 1.97 1.50 6.58
N VAL A 63 1.51 1.75 5.34
CA VAL A 63 0.37 1.04 4.76
C VAL A 63 0.71 -0.43 4.51
N LEU A 64 1.92 -0.70 4.02
CA LEU A 64 2.41 -2.06 3.79
C LEU A 64 2.56 -2.84 5.09
N ALA A 65 3.00 -2.20 6.19
CA ALA A 65 3.07 -2.85 7.51
C ALA A 65 1.68 -3.23 8.04
N ALA A 66 0.69 -2.35 7.86
CA ALA A 66 -0.70 -2.67 8.21
C ALA A 66 -1.27 -3.80 7.33
N THR A 67 -0.86 -3.86 6.06
CA THR A 67 -1.21 -4.94 5.13
C THR A 67 -0.53 -6.25 5.54
N ALA A 68 0.77 -6.21 5.89
CA ALA A 68 1.53 -7.37 6.34
C ALA A 68 0.88 -8.08 7.54
N ALA A 69 0.36 -7.29 8.49
CA ALA A 69 -0.31 -7.80 9.68
C ALA A 69 -1.67 -8.50 9.40
N ARG A 70 -2.23 -8.31 8.20
CA ARG A 70 -3.54 -8.83 7.79
C ARG A 70 -3.48 -9.89 6.69
N THR A 71 -2.29 -10.15 6.15
CA THR A 71 -2.05 -11.06 5.03
C THR A 71 -1.01 -12.09 5.39
N ALA A 72 -0.96 -13.21 4.67
CA ALA A 72 -0.09 -14.33 5.01
C ALA A 72 0.95 -14.66 3.94
N ARG A 73 0.67 -14.41 2.65
CA ARG A 73 1.48 -14.91 1.53
C ARG A 73 1.87 -13.85 0.53
N ILE A 74 0.97 -12.91 0.23
CA ILE A 74 1.17 -11.90 -0.80
C ILE A 74 2.42 -11.06 -0.52
N ARG A 75 3.25 -10.84 -1.53
CA ARG A 75 4.42 -9.96 -1.45
C ARG A 75 3.99 -8.51 -1.44
N LEU A 76 4.77 -7.66 -0.81
CA LEU A 76 4.42 -6.28 -0.49
C LEU A 76 5.47 -5.34 -1.04
N THR A 77 5.09 -4.44 -1.93
CA THR A 77 6.01 -3.50 -2.55
C THR A 77 5.44 -2.08 -2.63
N SER A 78 6.30 -1.08 -2.70
CA SER A 78 5.91 0.27 -3.08
C SER A 78 6.04 0.45 -4.59
N ALA A 79 5.16 1.25 -5.19
CA ALA A 79 5.19 1.52 -6.60
C ALA A 79 5.00 3.03 -6.88
N THR A 80 5.97 3.82 -6.58
CA THR A 80 7.35 3.60 -6.10
C THR A 80 7.59 4.31 -4.76
N THR A 81 8.78 4.16 -4.16
CA THR A 81 9.24 5.04 -3.07
C THR A 81 10.01 6.22 -3.65
N LEU A 82 9.57 7.44 -3.32
CA LEU A 82 10.17 8.68 -3.84
C LEU A 82 11.42 9.06 -3.03
N ARG A 83 12.59 8.71 -3.54
CA ARG A 83 13.88 8.98 -2.88
C ARG A 83 14.19 10.47 -2.70
N GLY A 84 13.52 11.36 -3.46
CA GLY A 84 13.72 12.80 -3.36
C GLY A 84 13.08 13.46 -2.14
N VAL A 85 12.20 12.75 -1.43
CA VAL A 85 11.46 13.27 -0.27
C VAL A 85 11.76 12.52 1.03
N ALA A 86 12.49 11.41 0.96
CA ALA A 86 12.81 10.58 2.12
C ALA A 86 14.31 10.37 2.26
N ASP A 87 14.81 10.35 3.50
CA ASP A 87 16.17 9.95 3.81
C ASP A 87 16.38 8.48 3.43
N PRO A 88 17.40 8.13 2.62
CA PRO A 88 17.61 6.76 2.18
C PRO A 88 17.89 5.77 3.30
N VAL A 89 18.49 6.21 4.42
CA VAL A 89 18.70 5.37 5.60
C VAL A 89 17.35 5.02 6.23
N ARG A 90 16.45 6.00 6.35
CA ARG A 90 15.09 5.77 6.86
C ARG A 90 14.29 4.84 5.98
N VAL A 91 14.37 5.00 4.66
CA VAL A 91 13.70 4.08 3.72
C VAL A 91 14.19 2.66 3.94
N TYR A 92 15.51 2.48 4.07
CA TYR A 92 16.08 1.15 4.35
C TYR A 92 15.56 0.57 5.67
N GLU A 93 15.57 1.36 6.75
CA GLU A 93 15.11 0.92 8.08
C GLU A 93 13.63 0.57 8.09
N ASP A 94 12.79 1.37 7.42
CA ASP A 94 11.35 1.15 7.31
C ASP A 94 11.05 -0.16 6.55
N PHE A 95 11.72 -0.39 5.42
CA PHE A 95 11.52 -1.62 4.65
C PHE A 95 12.16 -2.83 5.31
N ALA A 96 13.29 -2.69 6.00
CA ALA A 96 13.84 -3.76 6.82
C ALA A 96 12.89 -4.18 7.95
N SER A 97 12.25 -3.20 8.59
CA SER A 97 11.22 -3.45 9.61
C SER A 97 9.98 -4.13 9.01
N LEU A 98 9.53 -3.66 7.86
CA LEU A 98 8.44 -4.28 7.10
C LEU A 98 8.75 -5.73 6.74
N ASP A 99 9.99 -6.01 6.33
CA ASP A 99 10.41 -7.36 5.97
C ASP A 99 10.32 -8.33 7.16
N VAL A 100 10.78 -7.88 8.33
CA VAL A 100 10.64 -8.65 9.58
C VAL A 100 9.16 -8.87 9.93
N ILE A 101 8.33 -7.82 9.90
CA ILE A 101 6.88 -7.90 10.19
C ILE A 101 6.19 -8.86 9.22
N SER A 102 6.53 -8.78 7.94
CA SER A 102 5.92 -9.58 6.88
C SER A 102 6.50 -11.00 6.77
N ARG A 103 7.56 -11.32 7.49
CA ARG A 103 8.30 -12.60 7.42
C ARG A 103 8.91 -12.84 6.04
N GLY A 104 9.62 -11.84 5.51
CA GLY A 104 10.35 -11.95 4.25
C GLY A 104 9.50 -11.72 3.00
N ARG A 105 8.40 -10.95 3.10
CA ARG A 105 7.51 -10.65 1.96
C ARG A 105 7.66 -9.22 1.41
N ALA A 106 8.55 -8.40 1.98
CA ALA A 106 8.80 -7.05 1.47
C ALA A 106 9.72 -7.10 0.24
N GLU A 107 9.40 -6.25 -0.76
CA GLU A 107 10.17 -6.07 -2.00
C GLU A 107 10.45 -4.60 -2.27
#